data_c57482de616fcbd6ff936ab219dc6087
#
_entry.id   c57482de616fcbd6ff936ab219dc6087
#
_cell.length_a   1.000
_cell.length_b   1.000
_cell.length_c   1.000
_cell.angle_alpha   90.00
_cell.angle_beta   90.00
_cell.angle_gamma   90.00
#
_symmetry.space_group_name_H-M   'P 1'
#
loop_
_entity.id
_entity.type
_entity.pdbx_description
1 polymer ?
#
loop_
_entity_poly.entity_id
_entity_poly.type
_entity_poly.pdbx_seq_one_letter_code
_entity_poly.pdbx_strand_id
1 'polypeptide(L)'
;MADSADIRDVDALKEFESFLGRFKDAMTNRNDEVRTEYARVTAWVNADAPAYWKHETSKAEQRFSEARMALALCRAKVREEDHEACTDQQRQLDIWKRRLELCQLRNKQLHLVQQEWEQFIQESRNAISGGVDLTDTEIGQARAELQKTIDILDRYTGL
;
A
#
# COMPACT_ATOMS: atom_id res chain seq x y z
N MET A 1 28.39 22.59 -38.26
CA MET A 1 29.61 21.77 -38.12
C MET A 1 29.23 20.64 -37.16
N ALA A 2 29.17 19.40 -37.68
CA ALA A 2 28.93 18.27 -36.82
C ALA A 2 30.20 18.02 -35.99
N ASP A 3 30.08 18.17 -34.65
CA ASP A 3 31.15 17.72 -33.76
C ASP A 3 31.33 16.23 -33.98
N SER A 4 32.48 15.87 -34.59
CA SER A 4 32.88 14.45 -34.69
C SER A 4 33.29 14.01 -33.28
N ALA A 5 32.46 13.25 -32.60
CA ALA A 5 32.86 12.59 -31.37
C ALA A 5 34.02 11.66 -31.68
N ASP A 6 35.19 11.97 -31.10
CA ASP A 6 36.39 11.09 -31.21
C ASP A 6 36.19 9.90 -30.24
N ILE A 7 35.53 8.85 -30.78
CA ILE A 7 35.33 7.60 -30.02
C ILE A 7 36.60 6.78 -30.10
N ARG A 8 37.40 6.83 -29.01
CA ARG A 8 38.71 6.15 -28.95
C ARG A 8 38.60 4.73 -28.40
N ASP A 9 37.47 4.34 -27.85
CA ASP A 9 37.33 3.06 -27.15
C ASP A 9 35.91 2.49 -27.36
N VAL A 10 35.79 1.52 -28.26
CA VAL A 10 34.54 0.80 -28.53
C VAL A 10 34.15 -0.08 -27.33
N ASP A 11 35.12 -0.57 -26.56
CA ASP A 11 34.85 -1.40 -25.39
C ASP A 11 34.17 -0.59 -24.28
N ALA A 12 34.50 0.70 -24.10
CA ALA A 12 33.80 1.59 -23.16
C ALA A 12 32.33 1.77 -23.56
N LEU A 13 31.97 1.81 -24.84
CA LEU A 13 30.58 1.87 -25.29
C LEU A 13 29.83 0.56 -24.98
N LYS A 14 30.49 -0.58 -25.18
CA LYS A 14 29.94 -1.92 -24.84
C LYS A 14 29.69 -2.05 -23.33
N GLU A 15 30.61 -1.58 -22.49
CA GLU A 15 30.47 -1.56 -21.05
C GLU A 15 29.29 -0.64 -20.63
N PHE A 16 29.18 0.53 -21.26
CA PHE A 16 28.08 1.46 -20.99
C PHE A 16 26.72 0.88 -21.41
N GLU A 17 26.62 0.24 -22.56
CA GLU A 17 25.42 -0.48 -23.01
C GLU A 17 25.02 -1.55 -22.00
N SER A 18 25.97 -2.35 -21.55
CA SER A 18 25.76 -3.38 -20.52
C SER A 18 25.28 -2.77 -19.18
N PHE A 19 25.86 -1.64 -18.79
CA PHE A 19 25.45 -0.91 -17.60
C PHE A 19 24.00 -0.41 -17.71
N LEU A 20 23.63 0.20 -18.84
CA LEU A 20 22.25 0.62 -19.10
C LEU A 20 21.25 -0.54 -19.04
N GLY A 21 21.66 -1.74 -19.52
CA GLY A 21 20.87 -2.95 -19.40
C GLY A 21 20.57 -3.31 -17.94
N ARG A 22 21.62 -3.43 -17.13
CA ARG A 22 21.48 -3.73 -15.69
C ARG A 22 20.68 -2.66 -14.96
N PHE A 23 20.86 -1.38 -15.30
CA PHE A 23 20.12 -0.28 -14.73
C PHE A 23 18.63 -0.39 -15.07
N LYS A 24 18.31 -0.66 -16.35
CA LYS A 24 16.92 -0.89 -16.78
C LYS A 24 16.27 -2.01 -15.96
N ASP A 25 16.94 -3.17 -15.87
CA ASP A 25 16.40 -4.33 -15.14
C ASP A 25 16.18 -4.01 -13.65
N ALA A 26 17.13 -3.31 -13.02
CA ALA A 26 17.00 -2.89 -11.64
C ALA A 26 15.81 -1.92 -11.44
N MET A 27 15.62 -0.95 -12.32
CA MET A 27 14.50 -0.01 -12.26
C MET A 27 13.16 -0.70 -12.51
N THR A 28 13.09 -1.60 -13.49
CA THR A 28 11.88 -2.40 -13.77
C THR A 28 11.46 -3.19 -12.53
N ASN A 29 12.41 -3.91 -11.91
CA ASN A 29 12.15 -4.67 -10.69
C ASN A 29 11.63 -3.76 -9.55
N ARG A 30 12.21 -2.57 -9.38
CA ARG A 30 11.74 -1.60 -8.37
C ARG A 30 10.35 -1.07 -8.66
N ASN A 31 10.04 -0.78 -9.90
CA ASN A 31 8.70 -0.36 -10.30
C ASN A 31 7.67 -1.46 -10.01
N ASP A 32 8.00 -2.71 -10.26
CA ASP A 32 7.12 -3.86 -9.99
C ASP A 32 6.93 -4.08 -8.48
N GLU A 33 7.98 -3.95 -7.68
CA GLU A 33 7.89 -3.98 -6.21
C GLU A 33 6.94 -2.89 -5.70
N VAL A 34 7.11 -1.65 -6.16
CA VAL A 34 6.24 -0.52 -5.79
C VAL A 34 4.79 -0.81 -6.16
N ARG A 35 4.52 -1.25 -7.38
CA ARG A 35 3.15 -1.61 -7.83
C ARG A 35 2.52 -2.70 -6.97
N THR A 36 3.30 -3.71 -6.63
CA THR A 36 2.86 -4.82 -5.77
C THR A 36 2.47 -4.31 -4.38
N GLU A 37 3.31 -3.46 -3.77
CA GLU A 37 3.01 -2.88 -2.47
C GLU A 37 1.79 -1.95 -2.51
N TYR A 38 1.62 -1.14 -3.55
CA TYR A 38 0.41 -0.34 -3.75
C TYR A 38 -0.85 -1.21 -3.82
N ALA A 39 -0.80 -2.29 -4.61
CA ALA A 39 -1.94 -3.21 -4.72
C ALA A 39 -2.28 -3.85 -3.37
N ARG A 40 -1.26 -4.28 -2.61
CA ARG A 40 -1.42 -4.89 -1.28
C ARG A 40 -2.04 -3.91 -0.27
N VAL A 41 -1.51 -2.69 -0.18
CA VAL A 41 -2.04 -1.68 0.74
C VAL A 41 -3.45 -1.25 0.34
N THR A 42 -3.71 -1.10 -0.96
CA THR A 42 -5.04 -0.76 -1.48
C THR A 42 -6.07 -1.83 -1.11
N ALA A 43 -5.73 -3.10 -1.27
CA ALA A 43 -6.60 -4.22 -0.89
C ALA A 43 -6.89 -4.20 0.62
N TRP A 44 -5.85 -3.99 1.44
CA TRP A 44 -6.01 -3.92 2.88
C TRP A 44 -6.89 -2.74 3.31
N VAL A 45 -6.63 -1.53 2.80
CA VAL A 45 -7.38 -0.30 3.16
C VAL A 45 -8.83 -0.38 2.71
N ASN A 46 -9.11 -0.92 1.52
CA ASN A 46 -10.43 -0.87 0.92
C ASN A 46 -11.29 -2.13 1.15
N ALA A 47 -10.69 -3.27 1.53
CA ALA A 47 -11.41 -4.51 1.74
C ALA A 47 -11.17 -5.11 3.13
N ASP A 48 -9.94 -5.44 3.48
CA ASP A 48 -9.66 -6.23 4.68
C ASP A 48 -9.95 -5.47 5.98
N ALA A 49 -9.46 -4.25 6.10
CA ALA A 49 -9.68 -3.43 7.29
C ALA A 49 -11.15 -3.05 7.49
N PRO A 50 -11.93 -2.64 6.48
CA PRO A 50 -13.37 -2.44 6.61
C PRO A 50 -14.12 -3.69 7.02
N ALA A 51 -13.82 -4.84 6.43
CA ALA A 51 -14.46 -6.11 6.77
C ALA A 51 -14.19 -6.50 8.23
N TYR A 52 -12.93 -6.38 8.67
CA TYR A 52 -12.53 -6.64 10.05
C TYR A 52 -13.28 -5.74 11.05
N TRP A 53 -13.26 -4.43 10.85
CA TRP A 53 -13.90 -3.51 11.78
C TRP A 53 -15.42 -3.58 11.76
N LYS A 54 -16.04 -3.90 10.62
CA LYS A 54 -17.47 -4.19 10.52
C LYS A 54 -17.83 -5.41 11.36
N HIS A 55 -17.06 -6.50 11.25
CA HIS A 55 -17.27 -7.71 12.06
C HIS A 55 -17.09 -7.43 13.55
N GLU A 56 -16.02 -6.73 13.96
CA GLU A 56 -15.77 -6.39 15.35
C GLU A 56 -16.85 -5.47 15.93
N THR A 57 -17.38 -4.53 15.14
CA THR A 57 -18.49 -3.66 15.56
C THR A 57 -19.75 -4.50 15.81
N SER A 58 -20.13 -5.36 14.88
CA SER A 58 -21.31 -6.22 15.02
C SER A 58 -21.20 -7.13 16.25
N LYS A 59 -20.02 -7.70 16.51
CA LYS A 59 -19.75 -8.50 17.69
C LYS A 59 -19.84 -7.67 18.98
N ALA A 60 -19.31 -6.45 18.98
CA ALA A 60 -19.39 -5.56 20.14
C ALA A 60 -20.83 -5.12 20.42
N GLU A 61 -21.64 -4.83 19.39
CA GLU A 61 -23.06 -4.50 19.50
C GLU A 61 -23.86 -5.65 20.11
N GLN A 62 -23.64 -6.87 19.62
CA GLN A 62 -24.30 -8.05 20.17
C GLN A 62 -23.95 -8.23 21.65
N ARG A 63 -22.67 -8.20 22.00
CA ARG A 63 -22.20 -8.38 23.38
C ARG A 63 -22.67 -7.26 24.30
N PHE A 64 -22.70 -6.03 23.82
CA PHE A 64 -23.26 -4.90 24.57
C PHE A 64 -24.75 -5.10 24.85
N SER A 65 -25.52 -5.56 23.85
CA SER A 65 -26.95 -5.87 24.02
C SER A 65 -27.18 -6.99 25.03
N GLU A 66 -26.40 -8.09 24.92
CA GLU A 66 -26.44 -9.21 25.88
C GLU A 66 -26.14 -8.75 27.32
N ALA A 67 -25.07 -7.96 27.51
CA ALA A 67 -24.69 -7.42 28.81
C ALA A 67 -25.76 -6.48 29.40
N ARG A 68 -26.39 -5.66 28.53
CA ARG A 68 -27.50 -4.78 28.92
C ARG A 68 -28.71 -5.59 29.41
N MET A 69 -29.06 -6.64 28.67
CA MET A 69 -30.17 -7.53 29.10
C MET A 69 -29.84 -8.27 30.41
N ALA A 70 -28.61 -8.78 30.53
CA ALA A 70 -28.18 -9.45 31.77
C ALA A 70 -28.26 -8.53 32.99
N LEU A 71 -27.82 -7.28 32.85
CA LEU A 71 -27.93 -6.29 33.91
C LEU A 71 -29.40 -5.98 34.26
N ALA A 72 -30.26 -5.79 33.26
CA ALA A 72 -31.67 -5.55 33.45
C ALA A 72 -32.36 -6.71 34.20
N LEU A 73 -32.06 -7.94 33.81
CA LEU A 73 -32.57 -9.15 34.50
C LEU A 73 -32.05 -9.28 35.92
N CYS A 74 -30.79 -8.93 36.18
CA CYS A 74 -30.26 -8.94 37.53
C CYS A 74 -31.03 -7.93 38.42
N ARG A 75 -31.16 -6.70 37.95
CA ARG A 75 -31.87 -5.64 38.69
C ARG A 75 -33.36 -5.95 38.93
N ALA A 76 -34.02 -6.65 38.00
CA ALA A 76 -35.41 -7.04 38.15
C ALA A 76 -35.64 -8.14 39.22
N LYS A 77 -34.58 -8.94 39.52
CA LYS A 77 -34.66 -10.05 40.50
C LYS A 77 -34.21 -9.67 41.90
N VAL A 78 -33.50 -8.56 42.04
CA VAL A 78 -32.88 -8.12 43.28
C VAL A 78 -33.66 -6.90 43.80
N ARG A 79 -33.79 -6.77 45.12
CA ARG A 79 -34.37 -5.59 45.75
C ARG A 79 -33.54 -4.35 45.44
N GLU A 80 -34.14 -3.17 45.39
CA GLU A 80 -33.47 -1.93 44.99
C GLU A 80 -32.25 -1.61 45.90
N GLU A 81 -32.37 -1.91 47.18
CA GLU A 81 -31.30 -1.80 48.19
C GLU A 81 -30.11 -2.76 47.99
N ASP A 82 -30.32 -3.86 47.26
CA ASP A 82 -29.30 -4.89 46.99
C ASP A 82 -28.74 -4.82 45.56
N HIS A 83 -28.97 -3.74 44.80
CA HIS A 83 -28.47 -3.60 43.42
C HIS A 83 -26.95 -3.63 43.29
N GLU A 84 -26.18 -3.45 44.38
CA GLU A 84 -24.74 -3.67 44.43
C GLU A 84 -24.37 -5.13 44.07
N ALA A 85 -25.26 -6.09 44.28
CA ALA A 85 -25.05 -7.49 43.86
C ALA A 85 -24.94 -7.66 42.33
N CYS A 86 -25.32 -6.64 41.49
CA CYS A 86 -25.21 -6.65 40.03
C CYS A 86 -23.90 -6.00 39.51
N THR A 87 -22.88 -5.85 40.34
CA THR A 87 -21.63 -5.15 40.00
C THR A 87 -20.89 -5.82 38.82
N ASP A 88 -20.93 -7.15 38.74
CA ASP A 88 -20.26 -7.87 37.66
C ASP A 88 -20.97 -7.62 36.32
N GLN A 89 -22.30 -7.61 36.28
CA GLN A 89 -23.08 -7.30 35.09
C GLN A 89 -22.86 -5.84 34.67
N GLN A 90 -22.78 -4.92 35.61
CA GLN A 90 -22.45 -3.52 35.33
C GLN A 90 -21.05 -3.42 34.75
N ARG A 91 -20.06 -4.10 35.31
CA ARG A 91 -18.69 -4.12 34.77
C ARG A 91 -18.63 -4.67 33.35
N GLN A 92 -19.34 -5.77 33.06
CA GLN A 92 -19.43 -6.34 31.71
C GLN A 92 -20.04 -5.35 30.71
N LEU A 93 -21.12 -4.66 31.10
CA LEU A 93 -21.73 -3.64 30.29
C LEU A 93 -20.74 -2.51 29.95
N ASP A 94 -19.98 -2.02 30.93
CA ASP A 94 -19.01 -0.95 30.75
C ASP A 94 -17.85 -1.38 29.83
N ILE A 95 -17.40 -2.63 29.93
CA ILE A 95 -16.36 -3.20 29.05
C ILE A 95 -16.86 -3.18 27.60
N TRP A 96 -18.05 -3.73 27.35
CA TRP A 96 -18.57 -3.83 25.98
C TRP A 96 -19.00 -2.47 25.40
N LYS A 97 -19.43 -1.55 26.25
CA LYS A 97 -19.68 -0.15 25.86
C LYS A 97 -18.39 0.49 25.33
N ARG A 98 -17.31 0.42 26.10
CA ARG A 98 -15.99 0.96 25.68
C ARG A 98 -15.49 0.28 24.40
N ARG A 99 -15.69 -1.02 24.28
CA ARG A 99 -15.29 -1.76 23.04
C ARG A 99 -16.07 -1.27 21.84
N LEU A 100 -17.38 -1.07 21.96
CA LEU A 100 -18.24 -0.56 20.89
C LEU A 100 -17.82 0.87 20.48
N GLU A 101 -17.59 1.76 21.44
CA GLU A 101 -17.10 3.12 21.19
C GLU A 101 -15.77 3.10 20.43
N LEU A 102 -14.83 2.21 20.81
CA LEU A 102 -13.57 2.02 20.11
C LEU A 102 -13.78 1.55 18.66
N CYS A 103 -14.63 0.57 18.43
CA CYS A 103 -14.93 0.08 17.08
C CYS A 103 -15.54 1.17 16.20
N GLN A 104 -16.47 1.96 16.74
CA GLN A 104 -17.07 3.10 16.03
C GLN A 104 -16.05 4.18 15.69
N LEU A 105 -15.13 4.48 16.62
CA LEU A 105 -14.03 5.42 16.38
C LEU A 105 -13.10 4.91 15.27
N ARG A 106 -12.74 3.63 15.32
CA ARG A 106 -11.87 3.02 14.29
C ARG A 106 -12.51 3.00 12.91
N ASN A 107 -13.81 2.75 12.81
CA ASN A 107 -14.54 2.87 11.55
C ASN A 107 -14.47 4.30 10.98
N LYS A 108 -14.68 5.33 11.82
CA LYS A 108 -14.54 6.72 11.38
C LYS A 108 -13.11 7.04 10.90
N GLN A 109 -12.09 6.60 11.66
CA GLN A 109 -10.69 6.80 11.27
C GLN A 109 -10.37 6.09 9.97
N LEU A 110 -10.89 4.88 9.75
CA LEU A 110 -10.67 4.13 8.53
C LEU A 110 -11.19 4.88 7.28
N HIS A 111 -12.35 5.53 7.37
CA HIS A 111 -12.86 6.35 6.25
C HIS A 111 -11.91 7.51 5.91
N LEU A 112 -11.31 8.15 6.91
CA LEU A 112 -10.31 9.19 6.66
C LEU A 112 -9.07 8.61 5.98
N VAL A 113 -8.56 7.47 6.48
CA VAL A 113 -7.42 6.78 5.87
C VAL A 113 -7.70 6.38 4.41
N GLN A 114 -8.92 5.92 4.11
CA GLN A 114 -9.32 5.60 2.73
C GLN A 114 -9.25 6.81 1.81
N GLN A 115 -9.74 7.97 2.27
CA GLN A 115 -9.69 9.22 1.50
C GLN A 115 -8.25 9.70 1.29
N GLU A 116 -7.44 9.70 2.34
CA GLU A 116 -6.02 10.08 2.27
C GLU A 116 -5.23 9.13 1.34
N TRP A 117 -5.51 7.83 1.41
CA TRP A 117 -4.89 6.82 0.55
C TRP A 117 -5.25 7.03 -0.92
N GLU A 118 -6.52 7.29 -1.23
CA GLU A 118 -6.97 7.56 -2.60
C GLU A 118 -6.29 8.83 -3.16
N GLN A 119 -6.21 9.90 -2.37
CA GLN A 119 -5.51 11.11 -2.76
C GLN A 119 -4.02 10.82 -3.01
N PHE A 120 -3.36 10.11 -2.10
CA PHE A 120 -1.95 9.73 -2.24
C PHE A 120 -1.69 8.93 -3.52
N ILE A 121 -2.56 7.95 -3.85
CA ILE A 121 -2.46 7.19 -5.10
C ILE A 121 -2.58 8.11 -6.31
N GLN A 122 -3.54 9.04 -6.33
CA GLN A 122 -3.71 9.96 -7.45
C GLN A 122 -2.48 10.85 -7.65
N GLU A 123 -1.92 11.39 -6.57
CA GLU A 123 -0.71 12.21 -6.61
C GLU A 123 0.53 11.41 -7.07
N SER A 124 0.65 10.16 -6.65
CA SER A 124 1.79 9.28 -6.97
C SER A 124 1.71 8.65 -8.36
N ARG A 125 0.55 8.63 -8.98
CA ARG A 125 0.32 7.95 -10.28
C ARG A 125 1.27 8.45 -11.37
N ASN A 126 1.45 9.77 -11.47
CA ASN A 126 2.31 10.37 -12.49
C ASN A 126 3.79 10.01 -12.27
N ALA A 127 4.25 9.96 -11.02
CA ALA A 127 5.62 9.57 -10.70
C ALA A 127 5.89 8.10 -11.05
N ILE A 128 4.94 7.20 -10.77
CA ILE A 128 5.04 5.77 -11.11
C ILE A 128 5.01 5.57 -12.62
N SER A 129 4.11 6.26 -13.34
CA SER A 129 4.02 6.21 -14.80
C SER A 129 5.31 6.73 -15.44
N GLY A 130 5.84 7.87 -15.00
CA GLY A 130 7.10 8.41 -15.49
C GLY A 130 8.29 7.48 -15.29
N GLY A 131 8.35 6.76 -14.15
CA GLY A 131 9.38 5.74 -13.91
C GLY A 131 9.29 4.56 -14.87
N VAL A 132 8.08 4.14 -15.25
CA VAL A 132 7.86 3.08 -16.24
C VAL A 132 8.23 3.56 -17.64
N ASP A 133 7.79 4.74 -18.03
CA ASP A 133 8.10 5.31 -19.35
C ASP A 133 9.61 5.49 -19.54
N LEU A 134 10.33 5.94 -18.51
CA LEU A 134 11.79 6.05 -18.53
C LEU A 134 12.45 4.68 -18.78
N THR A 135 12.04 3.64 -18.07
CA THR A 135 12.66 2.32 -18.17
C THR A 135 12.29 1.59 -19.46
N ASP A 136 11.04 1.63 -19.87
CA ASP A 136 10.56 0.82 -20.98
C ASP A 136 10.79 1.50 -22.33
N THR A 137 10.68 2.81 -22.39
CA THR A 137 10.78 3.58 -23.63
C THR A 137 12.13 4.25 -23.80
N GLU A 138 12.51 5.16 -22.89
CA GLU A 138 13.68 6.01 -23.10
C GLU A 138 14.99 5.23 -23.01
N ILE A 139 15.16 4.42 -21.95
CA ILE A 139 16.38 3.59 -21.81
C ILE A 139 16.42 2.52 -22.89
N GLY A 140 15.27 1.94 -23.25
CA GLY A 140 15.19 0.96 -24.34
C GLY A 140 15.63 1.54 -25.69
N GLN A 141 15.18 2.75 -26.02
CA GLN A 141 15.59 3.46 -27.25
C GLN A 141 17.08 3.82 -27.23
N ALA A 142 17.56 4.39 -26.12
CA ALA A 142 18.97 4.75 -25.96
C ALA A 142 19.90 3.55 -26.15
N ARG A 143 19.55 2.38 -25.57
CA ARG A 143 20.30 1.12 -25.78
C ARG A 143 20.30 0.66 -27.22
N ALA A 144 19.14 0.72 -27.90
CA ALA A 144 19.03 0.32 -29.29
C ALA A 144 19.88 1.22 -30.21
N GLU A 145 19.94 2.51 -29.97
CA GLU A 145 20.79 3.45 -30.70
C GLU A 145 22.28 3.22 -30.44
N LEU A 146 22.63 3.00 -29.16
CA LEU A 146 24.00 2.69 -28.76
C LEU A 146 24.47 1.40 -29.40
N GLN A 147 23.66 0.34 -29.43
CA GLN A 147 23.99 -0.93 -30.06
C GLN A 147 24.23 -0.76 -31.58
N LYS A 148 23.39 0.03 -32.27
CA LYS A 148 23.63 0.34 -33.70
C LYS A 148 24.96 1.05 -33.91
N THR A 149 25.33 1.97 -33.04
CA THR A 149 26.60 2.70 -33.10
C THR A 149 27.77 1.77 -32.91
N ILE A 150 27.70 0.87 -31.93
CA ILE A 150 28.70 -0.17 -31.67
C ILE A 150 28.87 -1.07 -32.90
N ASP A 151 27.77 -1.56 -33.46
CA ASP A 151 27.79 -2.43 -34.65
C ASP A 151 28.46 -1.76 -35.88
N ILE A 152 28.24 -0.44 -36.04
CA ILE A 152 28.88 0.33 -37.09
C ILE A 152 30.41 0.41 -36.85
N LEU A 153 30.80 0.77 -35.62
CA LEU A 153 32.23 0.92 -35.25
C LEU A 153 33.00 -0.41 -35.34
N ASP A 154 32.42 -1.51 -34.90
CA ASP A 154 33.00 -2.85 -35.02
C ASP A 154 33.27 -3.23 -36.48
N ARG A 155 32.38 -2.83 -37.42
CA ARG A 155 32.60 -3.04 -38.87
C ARG A 155 33.75 -2.18 -39.43
N TYR A 156 33.91 -0.94 -38.92
CA TYR A 156 35.01 -0.08 -39.37
C TYR A 156 36.35 -0.44 -38.79
N THR A 157 36.39 -1.01 -37.58
CA THR A 157 37.62 -1.42 -36.89
C THR A 157 38.09 -2.83 -37.33
N GLY A 158 37.28 -3.58 -38.07
CA GLY A 158 37.63 -4.89 -38.59
C GLY A 158 37.63 -6.01 -37.54
N LEU A 159 36.95 -5.79 -36.39
CA LEU A 159 36.73 -6.77 -35.33
C LEU A 159 35.49 -7.62 -35.57
#